data_819518ce55414b9c88c0ff7520379636
#
_entry.id   819518ce55414b9c88c0ff7520379636
#
_cell.length_a   1.000
_cell.length_b   1.000
_cell.length_c   1.000
_cell.angle_alpha   90.00
_cell.angle_beta   90.00
_cell.angle_gamma   90.00
#
_symmetry.space_group_name_H-M   'P 1'
#
loop_
_entity.id
_entity.type
_entity.pdbx_description
1 polymer ?
#
loop_
_entity_poly.entity_id
_entity_poly.type
_entity_poly.pdbx_seq_one_letter_code
_entity_poly.pdbx_strand_id
1 'polypeptide(L)'
;MTDGRHSFLILAHHDAPMLRRLVNRVAPLGPIYIHVDAKTDFSQWKCEDLPVTFLPRRVPVYWGDWSILEATTRLLECALADPANTRFTLLSGVDYPIISNDEIEKRARGDRNVIASRHAPNMADGSRPEIEYQRRFYRTNKSNGAWSAVKNGVMNRIVYYGRPLDWKSVTPETGMRAGQQFWSINREFAEYCVAQIRSSRPLIEFFKNIVCSDEKVFQTLYGEYSREISQDGTTFTKWAGGPHPVPFSRDEITSALTKNHFWFARKFSSSDAATLDWLDTL
;
A
#
# COMPACT_ATOMS: atom_id res chain seq x y z
N MET A 1 30.33 -0.76 7.91
CA MET A 1 29.09 -0.87 7.15
C MET A 1 28.29 0.37 7.51
N THR A 2 28.01 1.26 6.56
CA THR A 2 27.15 2.42 6.81
C THR A 2 25.76 1.87 7.15
N ASP A 3 25.26 2.15 8.36
CA ASP A 3 23.88 1.84 8.71
C ASP A 3 22.98 2.51 7.67
N GLY A 4 22.31 1.70 6.85
CA GLY A 4 21.45 2.19 5.78
C GLY A 4 20.22 2.86 6.39
N ARG A 5 19.66 3.87 5.70
CA ARG A 5 18.51 4.64 6.20
C ARG A 5 17.19 3.93 5.93
N HIS A 6 16.30 4.00 6.90
CA HIS A 6 14.92 3.57 6.78
C HIS A 6 14.07 4.72 6.21
N SER A 7 13.43 4.51 5.07
CA SER A 7 12.63 5.51 4.36
C SER A 7 11.14 5.19 4.42
N PHE A 8 10.30 6.23 4.59
CA PHE A 8 8.85 6.09 4.62
C PHE A 8 8.23 6.63 3.33
N LEU A 9 7.39 5.82 2.70
CA LEU A 9 6.67 6.12 1.47
C LEU A 9 5.20 6.31 1.82
N ILE A 10 4.64 7.50 1.63
CA ILE A 10 3.29 7.82 2.11
C ILE A 10 2.37 8.19 0.95
N LEU A 11 1.25 7.47 0.82
CA LEU A 11 0.15 7.79 -0.08
C LEU A 11 -0.90 8.63 0.66
N ALA A 12 -1.15 9.86 0.23
CA ALA A 12 -2.06 10.80 0.89
C ALA A 12 -3.13 11.35 -0.05
N HIS A 13 -4.38 11.52 0.44
CA HIS A 13 -5.49 12.06 -0.33
C HIS A 13 -6.55 12.80 0.50
N HIS A 14 -6.52 12.68 1.82
CA HIS A 14 -7.42 13.39 2.75
C HIS A 14 -6.75 13.49 4.13
N ASP A 15 -7.30 14.33 5.01
CA ASP A 15 -6.85 14.55 6.39
C ASP A 15 -5.37 15.01 6.48
N ALA A 16 -5.07 16.18 5.93
CA ALA A 16 -3.73 16.76 5.97
C ALA A 16 -3.18 16.96 7.41
N PRO A 17 -4.00 17.33 8.42
CA PRO A 17 -3.54 17.37 9.81
C PRO A 17 -3.07 15.99 10.32
N MET A 18 -3.77 14.90 9.96
CA MET A 18 -3.36 13.54 10.31
C MET A 18 -2.02 13.16 9.67
N LEU A 19 -1.86 13.49 8.38
CA LEU A 19 -0.58 13.30 7.69
C LEU A 19 0.56 14.05 8.39
N ARG A 20 0.34 15.32 8.76
CA ARG A 20 1.38 16.11 9.48
C ARG A 20 1.78 15.44 10.78
N ARG A 21 0.82 14.91 11.54
CA ARG A 21 1.10 14.18 12.78
C ARG A 21 1.90 12.90 12.53
N LEU A 22 1.51 12.10 11.53
CA LEU A 22 2.27 10.91 11.11
C LEU A 22 3.71 11.29 10.75
N VAL A 23 3.89 12.32 9.92
CA VAL A 23 5.21 12.80 9.49
C VAL A 23 6.06 13.17 10.70
N ASN A 24 5.54 13.97 11.64
CA ASN A 24 6.27 14.33 12.86
C ASN A 24 6.71 13.09 13.66
N ARG A 25 5.85 12.08 13.74
CA ARG A 25 6.11 10.85 14.51
C ARG A 25 7.20 9.98 13.89
N VAL A 26 7.27 9.89 12.55
CA VAL A 26 8.25 9.04 11.87
C VAL A 26 9.48 9.79 11.35
N ALA A 27 9.48 11.13 11.33
CA ALA A 27 10.61 11.93 10.86
C ALA A 27 11.95 11.63 11.56
N PRO A 28 11.99 11.33 12.88
CA PRO A 28 13.24 10.93 13.54
C PRO A 28 13.85 9.62 13.01
N LEU A 29 13.05 8.75 12.36
CA LEU A 29 13.48 7.46 11.89
C LEU A 29 14.15 7.50 10.50
N GLY A 30 13.87 8.54 9.70
CA GLY A 30 14.51 8.70 8.39
C GLY A 30 13.71 9.52 7.38
N PRO A 31 14.17 9.54 6.12
CA PRO A 31 13.58 10.35 5.07
C PRO A 31 12.14 9.90 4.70
N ILE A 32 11.31 10.89 4.39
CA ILE A 32 9.90 10.70 4.10
C ILE A 32 9.61 11.19 2.67
N TYR A 33 8.99 10.33 1.88
CA TYR A 33 8.55 10.60 0.51
C TYR A 33 7.02 10.55 0.45
N ILE A 34 6.39 11.60 -0.06
CA ILE A 34 4.94 11.73 -0.04
C ILE A 34 4.38 11.90 -1.45
N HIS A 35 3.45 11.04 -1.83
CA HIS A 35 2.58 11.22 -2.98
C HIS A 35 1.22 11.71 -2.51
N VAL A 36 0.86 12.94 -2.86
CA VAL A 36 -0.49 13.49 -2.69
C VAL A 36 -1.30 13.24 -3.95
N ASP A 37 -2.49 12.67 -3.82
CA ASP A 37 -3.38 12.42 -4.95
C ASP A 37 -3.57 13.68 -5.80
N ALA A 38 -3.35 13.57 -7.12
CA ALA A 38 -3.45 14.71 -8.02
C ALA A 38 -4.85 15.34 -8.10
N LYS A 39 -5.88 14.65 -7.61
CA LYS A 39 -7.26 15.15 -7.53
C LYS A 39 -7.49 16.09 -6.35
N THR A 40 -6.57 16.14 -5.39
CA THR A 40 -6.69 16.99 -4.20
C THR A 40 -5.97 18.32 -4.39
N ASP A 41 -6.46 19.36 -3.75
CA ASP A 41 -5.75 20.65 -3.68
C ASP A 41 -4.45 20.47 -2.88
N PHE A 42 -3.33 20.80 -3.50
CA PHE A 42 -2.02 20.64 -2.89
C PHE A 42 -1.72 21.68 -1.80
N SER A 43 -2.39 22.83 -1.80
CA SER A 43 -2.12 23.91 -0.85
C SER A 43 -2.27 23.50 0.61
N GLN A 44 -3.13 22.50 0.89
CA GLN A 44 -3.41 21.99 2.23
C GLN A 44 -2.31 21.05 2.78
N TRP A 45 -1.39 20.60 1.91
CA TRP A 45 -0.41 19.56 2.23
C TRP A 45 0.98 20.09 2.56
N LYS A 46 1.15 21.41 2.62
CA LYS A 46 2.45 22.01 2.90
C LYS A 46 2.97 21.61 4.27
N CYS A 47 4.18 21.07 4.28
CA CYS A 47 4.94 20.71 5.48
C CYS A 47 6.31 21.40 5.41
N GLU A 48 6.31 22.74 5.29
CA GLU A 48 7.52 23.54 5.03
C GLU A 48 8.60 23.37 6.14
N ASP A 49 8.17 23.00 7.34
CA ASP A 49 9.03 22.84 8.50
C ASP A 49 9.52 21.39 8.71
N LEU A 50 9.20 20.46 7.82
CA LEU A 50 9.47 19.03 8.00
C LEU A 50 10.36 18.49 6.87
N PRO A 51 11.26 17.53 7.16
CA PRO A 51 12.18 16.95 6.20
C PRO A 51 11.46 15.95 5.28
N VAL A 52 10.54 16.43 4.45
CA VAL A 52 9.75 15.61 3.53
C VAL A 52 10.03 15.95 2.08
N THR A 53 9.97 14.93 1.22
CA THR A 53 10.04 15.06 -0.23
C THR A 53 8.66 14.77 -0.82
N PHE A 54 7.98 15.79 -1.30
CA PHE A 54 6.75 15.60 -2.08
C PHE A 54 7.10 15.24 -3.54
N LEU A 55 6.43 14.23 -4.08
CA LEU A 55 6.60 13.88 -5.48
C LEU A 55 6.11 15.01 -6.40
N PRO A 56 6.95 15.50 -7.31
CA PRO A 56 6.58 16.62 -8.19
C PRO A 56 5.51 16.24 -9.22
N ARG A 57 5.51 14.99 -9.66
CA ARG A 57 4.54 14.46 -10.63
C ARG A 57 3.53 13.56 -9.93
N ARG A 58 2.44 14.16 -9.48
CA ARG A 58 1.34 13.45 -8.82
C ARG A 58 0.47 12.69 -9.82
N VAL A 59 -0.04 11.55 -9.39
CA VAL A 59 -0.96 10.70 -10.15
C VAL A 59 -2.37 10.87 -9.60
N PRO A 60 -3.42 10.98 -10.44
CA PRO A 60 -4.80 10.88 -9.96
C PRO A 60 -5.08 9.40 -9.59
N VAL A 61 -5.23 9.14 -8.30
CA VAL A 61 -5.38 7.78 -7.76
C VAL A 61 -6.86 7.41 -7.65
N TYR A 62 -7.22 6.24 -8.14
CA TYR A 62 -8.57 5.68 -8.05
C TYR A 62 -8.55 4.36 -7.30
N TRP A 63 -9.52 4.15 -6.42
CA TRP A 63 -9.62 2.94 -5.61
C TRP A 63 -9.77 1.69 -6.48
N GLY A 64 -8.96 0.67 -6.19
CA GLY A 64 -8.93 -0.60 -6.92
C GLY A 64 -8.33 -0.53 -8.31
N ASP A 65 -7.81 0.61 -8.73
CA ASP A 65 -7.22 0.86 -10.04
C ASP A 65 -5.68 0.78 -9.98
N TRP A 66 -5.03 0.48 -11.09
CA TRP A 66 -3.58 0.46 -11.25
C TRP A 66 -2.90 1.77 -10.80
N SER A 67 -3.61 2.88 -10.80
CA SER A 67 -3.07 4.18 -10.40
C SER A 67 -2.50 4.24 -8.98
N ILE A 68 -3.01 3.39 -8.06
CA ILE A 68 -2.42 3.26 -6.71
C ILE A 68 -1.01 2.68 -6.82
N LEU A 69 -0.86 1.62 -7.61
CA LEU A 69 0.44 0.97 -7.82
C LEU A 69 1.41 1.89 -8.56
N GLU A 70 0.94 2.67 -9.53
CA GLU A 70 1.76 3.68 -10.22
C GLU A 70 2.27 4.74 -9.24
N ALA A 71 1.42 5.24 -8.33
CA ALA A 71 1.83 6.19 -7.30
C ALA A 71 2.88 5.57 -6.34
N THR A 72 2.66 4.32 -5.92
CA THR A 72 3.59 3.57 -5.06
C THR A 72 4.94 3.35 -5.76
N THR A 73 4.92 2.97 -7.03
CA THR A 73 6.16 2.74 -7.81
C THR A 73 6.95 4.04 -7.95
N ARG A 74 6.30 5.17 -8.21
CA ARG A 74 6.97 6.48 -8.27
C ARG A 74 7.58 6.90 -6.93
N LEU A 75 6.93 6.58 -5.82
CA LEU A 75 7.51 6.79 -4.48
C LEU A 75 8.79 5.97 -4.30
N LEU A 76 8.76 4.68 -4.69
CA LEU A 76 9.95 3.83 -4.64
C LEU A 76 11.07 4.36 -5.54
N GLU A 77 10.77 4.73 -6.79
CA GLU A 77 11.77 5.29 -7.73
C GLU A 77 12.43 6.55 -7.15
N CYS A 78 11.64 7.44 -6.57
CA CYS A 78 12.16 8.65 -5.93
C CYS A 78 13.06 8.34 -4.73
N ALA A 79 12.64 7.41 -3.88
CA ALA A 79 13.40 7.04 -2.68
C ALA A 79 14.67 6.23 -3.01
N LEU A 80 14.61 5.38 -4.02
CA LEU A 80 15.76 4.59 -4.53
C LEU A 80 16.85 5.45 -5.17
N ALA A 81 16.53 6.67 -5.61
CA ALA A 81 17.51 7.61 -6.16
C ALA A 81 18.60 7.98 -5.14
N ASP A 82 18.33 7.89 -3.84
CA ASP A 82 19.34 8.02 -2.81
C ASP A 82 19.87 6.65 -2.38
N PRO A 83 21.16 6.34 -2.66
CA PRO A 83 21.74 5.05 -2.35
C PRO A 83 21.84 4.73 -0.84
N ALA A 84 21.77 5.74 0.02
CA ALA A 84 21.78 5.54 1.46
C ALA A 84 20.45 4.97 2.00
N ASN A 85 19.36 5.03 1.24
CA ASN A 85 18.09 4.43 1.61
C ASN A 85 18.12 2.92 1.36
N THR A 86 18.02 2.11 2.39
CA THR A 86 18.12 0.64 2.29
C THR A 86 16.86 -0.10 2.72
N ARG A 87 15.97 0.58 3.43
CA ARG A 87 14.68 0.06 3.90
C ARG A 87 13.56 1.01 3.48
N PHE A 88 12.45 0.48 2.98
CA PHE A 88 11.31 1.24 2.52
C PHE A 88 10.03 0.71 3.15
N THR A 89 9.29 1.57 3.85
CA THR A 89 8.00 1.21 4.45
C THR A 89 6.87 2.02 3.79
N LEU A 90 5.90 1.32 3.22
CA LEU A 90 4.73 1.93 2.59
C LEU A 90 3.63 2.16 3.62
N LEU A 91 3.12 3.38 3.66
CA LEU A 91 2.05 3.84 4.54
C LEU A 91 1.00 4.65 3.76
N SER A 92 -0.19 4.79 4.34
CA SER A 92 -1.13 5.84 3.94
C SER A 92 -1.05 7.03 4.90
N GLY A 93 -1.53 8.20 4.47
CA GLY A 93 -1.55 9.41 5.31
C GLY A 93 -2.46 9.32 6.56
N VAL A 94 -3.17 8.21 6.74
CA VAL A 94 -4.05 7.94 7.89
C VAL A 94 -3.66 6.67 8.66
N ASP A 95 -2.46 6.17 8.42
CA ASP A 95 -1.83 5.14 9.23
C ASP A 95 -1.11 5.81 10.41
N TYR A 96 -0.90 5.08 11.51
CA TYR A 96 -0.13 5.59 12.64
C TYR A 96 0.67 4.48 13.32
N PRO A 97 1.88 4.78 13.84
CA PRO A 97 2.65 3.84 14.63
C PRO A 97 1.89 3.44 15.90
N ILE A 98 1.89 2.14 16.20
CA ILE A 98 1.31 1.58 17.44
C ILE A 98 2.39 1.00 18.36
N ILE A 99 3.65 1.14 17.99
CA ILE A 99 4.83 0.77 18.78
C ILE A 99 5.79 1.97 18.82
N SER A 100 6.78 1.92 19.71
CA SER A 100 7.79 2.97 19.82
C SER A 100 8.69 3.07 18.58
N ASN A 101 9.32 4.22 18.39
CA ASN A 101 10.28 4.41 17.29
C ASN A 101 11.46 3.44 17.41
N ASP A 102 11.96 3.19 18.62
CA ASP A 102 13.06 2.25 18.86
C ASP A 102 12.70 0.82 18.41
N GLU A 103 11.45 0.40 18.67
CA GLU A 103 10.99 -0.91 18.24
C GLU A 103 10.76 -0.97 16.72
N ILE A 104 10.33 0.13 16.07
CA ILE A 104 10.25 0.23 14.60
C ILE A 104 11.66 0.07 14.00
N GLU A 105 12.66 0.82 14.51
CA GLU A 105 14.04 0.71 14.04
C GLU A 105 14.59 -0.70 14.22
N LYS A 106 14.38 -1.29 15.38
CA LYS A 106 14.82 -2.65 15.68
C LYS A 106 14.23 -3.67 14.68
N ARG A 107 12.94 -3.57 14.38
CA ARG A 107 12.26 -4.47 13.42
C ARG A 107 12.65 -4.18 11.97
N ALA A 108 13.03 -2.95 11.66
CA ALA A 108 13.48 -2.55 10.33
C ALA A 108 14.91 -3.00 10.01
N ARG A 109 15.72 -3.36 11.03
CA ARG A 109 17.09 -3.83 10.84
C ARG A 109 17.12 -5.19 10.14
N GLY A 110 18.17 -5.39 9.34
CA GLY A 110 18.40 -6.62 8.61
C GLY A 110 17.68 -6.68 7.26
N ASP A 111 17.80 -7.82 6.58
CA ASP A 111 17.38 -7.98 5.17
C ASP A 111 15.98 -8.55 4.99
N ARG A 112 15.29 -8.92 6.08
CA ARG A 112 13.96 -9.54 6.01
C ARG A 112 12.93 -8.57 5.43
N ASN A 113 12.24 -8.99 4.38
CA ASN A 113 11.08 -8.28 3.87
C ASN A 113 9.83 -8.63 4.70
N VAL A 114 9.10 -7.60 5.16
CA VAL A 114 7.83 -7.75 5.88
C VAL A 114 6.71 -7.38 4.93
N ILE A 115 6.15 -8.39 4.30
CA ILE A 115 5.08 -8.28 3.30
C ILE A 115 4.15 -9.48 3.42
N ALA A 116 2.86 -9.24 3.63
CA ALA A 116 1.88 -10.32 3.59
C ALA A 116 1.76 -10.84 2.15
N SER A 117 2.22 -12.07 1.91
CA SER A 117 2.20 -12.71 0.60
C SER A 117 1.72 -14.15 0.75
N ARG A 118 0.43 -14.37 0.46
CA ARG A 118 -0.23 -15.68 0.54
C ARG A 118 -0.58 -16.13 -0.85
N HIS A 119 -0.62 -17.44 -1.07
CA HIS A 119 -1.24 -17.94 -2.30
C HIS A 119 -2.64 -17.35 -2.43
N ALA A 120 -2.96 -16.85 -3.60
CA ALA A 120 -4.33 -16.49 -3.93
C ALA A 120 -5.19 -17.74 -3.62
N PRO A 121 -6.33 -17.60 -2.93
CA PRO A 121 -7.13 -18.76 -2.53
C PRO A 121 -7.39 -19.68 -3.69
N ASN A 122 -7.40 -20.98 -3.39
CA ASN A 122 -7.55 -22.02 -4.39
C ASN A 122 -8.87 -21.83 -5.13
N MET A 123 -8.80 -21.66 -6.41
CA MET A 123 -9.88 -21.28 -7.28
C MET A 123 -10.96 -22.35 -7.46
N ALA A 124 -10.76 -23.52 -6.82
CA ALA A 124 -11.68 -24.64 -6.88
C ALA A 124 -12.93 -24.48 -6.00
N ASP A 125 -12.94 -23.56 -5.05
CA ASP A 125 -14.03 -23.40 -4.08
C ASP A 125 -15.04 -22.28 -4.41
N GLY A 126 -14.91 -21.64 -5.59
CA GLY A 126 -15.81 -20.56 -6.00
C GLY A 126 -15.68 -19.27 -5.19
N SER A 127 -14.61 -19.14 -4.42
CA SER A 127 -14.37 -17.94 -3.64
C SER A 127 -14.08 -16.70 -4.51
N ARG A 128 -14.44 -15.50 -4.01
CA ARG A 128 -14.30 -14.21 -4.70
C ARG A 128 -12.96 -13.94 -5.41
N PRO A 129 -11.80 -14.42 -4.91
CA PRO A 129 -10.50 -14.15 -5.52
C PRO A 129 -10.34 -14.67 -6.94
N GLU A 130 -10.92 -15.82 -7.28
CA GLU A 130 -10.87 -16.36 -8.65
C GLU A 130 -11.51 -15.39 -9.64
N ILE A 131 -12.67 -14.88 -9.29
CA ILE A 131 -13.44 -13.93 -10.10
C ILE A 131 -12.61 -12.66 -10.34
N GLU A 132 -11.90 -12.17 -9.34
CA GLU A 132 -11.07 -10.97 -9.43
C GLU A 132 -9.90 -11.14 -10.40
N TYR A 133 -9.31 -12.34 -10.51
CA TYR A 133 -8.24 -12.63 -11.48
C TYR A 133 -8.76 -12.92 -12.88
N GLN A 134 -10.01 -13.31 -13.03
CA GLN A 134 -10.61 -13.61 -14.32
C GLN A 134 -11.23 -12.41 -15.01
N ARG A 135 -11.54 -11.34 -14.28
CA ARG A 135 -12.36 -10.23 -14.77
C ARG A 135 -11.56 -8.94 -14.89
N ARG A 136 -11.76 -8.25 -15.99
CA ARG A 136 -11.22 -6.92 -16.17
C ARG A 136 -11.93 -5.93 -15.27
N PHE A 137 -11.16 -5.01 -14.71
CA PHE A 137 -11.68 -3.86 -14.02
C PHE A 137 -11.74 -2.68 -14.99
N TYR A 138 -12.92 -2.16 -15.21
CA TYR A 138 -13.12 -1.00 -16.07
C TYR A 138 -13.44 0.23 -15.22
N ARG A 139 -12.69 1.28 -15.41
CA ARG A 139 -12.95 2.56 -14.78
C ARG A 139 -12.83 3.68 -15.79
N THR A 140 -13.88 4.49 -15.92
CA THR A 140 -13.80 5.73 -16.68
C THR A 140 -13.28 6.84 -15.79
N ASN A 141 -12.12 7.32 -16.12
CA ASN A 141 -11.27 8.16 -15.29
C ASN A 141 -11.67 9.61 -15.16
N LYS A 142 -12.82 10.10 -15.55
CA LYS A 142 -12.84 11.55 -15.82
C LYS A 142 -13.96 12.38 -15.20
N SER A 143 -14.88 11.86 -14.44
CA SER A 143 -15.83 12.71 -13.69
C SER A 143 -16.39 12.05 -12.45
N ASN A 144 -16.48 12.80 -11.36
CA ASN A 144 -17.11 12.38 -10.10
C ASN A 144 -18.65 12.58 -10.12
N GLY A 145 -19.27 12.71 -11.28
CA GLY A 145 -20.71 12.93 -11.41
C GLY A 145 -21.52 11.63 -11.39
N ALA A 146 -22.81 11.72 -11.03
CA ALA A 146 -23.73 10.60 -11.00
C ALA A 146 -23.77 9.80 -12.32
N TRP A 147 -23.70 10.47 -13.47
CA TRP A 147 -23.60 9.86 -14.80
C TRP A 147 -22.33 9.02 -14.99
N SER A 148 -21.21 9.45 -14.40
CA SER A 148 -19.98 8.67 -14.44
C SER A 148 -20.08 7.41 -13.61
N ALA A 149 -20.73 7.47 -12.45
CA ALA A 149 -20.97 6.31 -11.61
C ALA A 149 -21.86 5.27 -12.31
N VAL A 150 -22.95 5.72 -12.94
CA VAL A 150 -23.84 4.87 -13.74
C VAL A 150 -23.10 4.25 -14.91
N LYS A 151 -22.37 5.04 -15.69
CA LYS A 151 -21.59 4.56 -16.85
C LYS A 151 -20.54 3.54 -16.40
N ASN A 152 -19.81 3.80 -15.32
CA ASN A 152 -18.83 2.87 -14.76
C ASN A 152 -19.49 1.57 -14.28
N GLY A 153 -20.64 1.66 -13.63
CA GLY A 153 -21.40 0.49 -13.18
C GLY A 153 -21.83 -0.40 -14.37
N VAL A 154 -22.39 0.22 -15.42
CA VAL A 154 -22.80 -0.50 -16.64
C VAL A 154 -21.59 -1.09 -17.34
N MET A 155 -20.53 -0.32 -17.57
CA MET A 155 -19.32 -0.80 -18.25
C MET A 155 -18.59 -1.88 -17.44
N ASN A 156 -18.49 -1.75 -16.12
CA ASN A 156 -17.92 -2.81 -15.28
C ASN A 156 -18.75 -4.09 -15.36
N ARG A 157 -20.08 -3.99 -15.43
CA ARG A 157 -20.94 -5.16 -15.60
C ARG A 157 -20.74 -5.84 -16.97
N ILE A 158 -20.64 -5.07 -18.05
CA ILE A 158 -20.34 -5.58 -19.40
C ILE A 158 -18.97 -6.24 -19.42
N VAL A 159 -17.95 -5.60 -18.89
CA VAL A 159 -16.57 -6.10 -18.84
C VAL A 159 -16.46 -7.31 -17.92
N TYR A 160 -17.15 -7.29 -16.77
CA TYR A 160 -17.19 -8.39 -15.81
C TYR A 160 -17.79 -9.68 -16.40
N TYR A 161 -18.87 -9.57 -17.16
CA TYR A 161 -19.51 -10.71 -17.84
C TYR A 161 -18.93 -10.99 -19.24
N GLY A 162 -17.95 -10.19 -19.68
CA GLY A 162 -17.24 -10.39 -20.94
C GLY A 162 -16.30 -11.60 -20.92
N ARG A 163 -15.47 -11.70 -21.96
CA ARG A 163 -14.47 -12.78 -22.06
C ARG A 163 -13.53 -12.74 -20.86
N PRO A 164 -13.37 -13.84 -20.10
CA PRO A 164 -12.42 -13.91 -19.00
C PRO A 164 -11.00 -13.63 -19.46
N LEU A 165 -10.19 -13.02 -18.56
CA LEU A 165 -8.76 -12.91 -18.77
C LEU A 165 -8.11 -14.31 -18.63
N ASP A 166 -7.15 -14.59 -19.48
CA ASP A 166 -6.33 -15.81 -19.36
C ASP A 166 -5.23 -15.58 -18.30
N TRP A 167 -5.64 -15.66 -17.03
CA TRP A 167 -4.72 -15.52 -15.91
C TRP A 167 -3.74 -16.70 -15.81
N LYS A 168 -4.13 -17.90 -16.29
CA LYS A 168 -3.30 -19.11 -16.21
C LYS A 168 -2.04 -19.00 -17.05
N SER A 169 -2.13 -18.39 -18.22
CA SER A 169 -0.97 -18.21 -19.12
C SER A 169 0.09 -17.25 -18.58
N VAL A 170 -0.27 -16.41 -17.61
CA VAL A 170 0.65 -15.42 -17.01
C VAL A 170 1.01 -15.73 -15.55
N THR A 171 0.43 -16.80 -14.99
CA THR A 171 0.71 -17.20 -13.60
C THR A 171 2.15 -17.69 -13.48
N PRO A 172 2.96 -17.11 -12.57
CA PRO A 172 4.29 -17.62 -12.28
C PRO A 172 4.25 -19.06 -11.74
N GLU A 173 5.35 -19.81 -11.86
CA GLU A 173 5.49 -21.14 -11.23
C GLU A 173 5.21 -21.11 -9.72
N THR A 174 5.52 -19.98 -9.06
CA THR A 174 5.27 -19.75 -7.63
C THR A 174 3.82 -19.39 -7.31
N GLY A 175 2.95 -19.35 -8.33
CA GLY A 175 1.54 -19.02 -8.22
C GLY A 175 1.25 -17.53 -8.08
N MET A 176 0.00 -17.15 -8.33
CA MET A 176 -0.51 -15.81 -8.00
C MET A 176 -0.60 -15.65 -6.48
N ARG A 177 -0.24 -14.48 -5.98
CA ARG A 177 -0.29 -14.17 -4.55
C ARG A 177 -1.06 -12.89 -4.29
N ALA A 178 -1.60 -12.80 -3.07
CA ALA A 178 -2.30 -11.63 -2.57
C ALA A 178 -1.95 -11.37 -1.11
N GLY A 179 -2.16 -10.13 -0.67
CA GLY A 179 -1.93 -9.73 0.72
C GLY A 179 -2.33 -8.27 0.94
N GLN A 180 -1.91 -7.72 2.06
CA GLN A 180 -2.13 -6.30 2.33
C GLN A 180 -1.27 -5.43 1.42
N GLN A 181 -1.77 -4.25 1.07
CA GLN A 181 -1.03 -3.24 0.31
C GLN A 181 0.27 -2.79 1.02
N PHE A 182 0.25 -2.74 2.36
CA PHE A 182 1.31 -2.14 3.18
C PHE A 182 2.40 -3.15 3.56
N TRP A 183 3.65 -2.73 3.44
CA TRP A 183 4.83 -3.56 3.61
C TRP A 183 6.05 -2.73 4.06
N SER A 184 7.08 -3.42 4.54
CA SER A 184 8.42 -2.89 4.74
C SER A 184 9.43 -3.81 4.07
N ILE A 185 10.13 -3.29 3.04
CA ILE A 185 11.00 -4.08 2.17
C ILE A 185 12.41 -3.51 2.11
N ASN A 186 13.38 -4.38 1.85
CA ASN A 186 14.77 -3.98 1.65
C ASN A 186 15.00 -3.41 0.25
N ARG A 187 16.18 -2.82 0.04
CA ARG A 187 16.56 -2.16 -1.22
C ARG A 187 16.56 -3.14 -2.39
N GLU A 188 17.14 -4.30 -2.21
CA GLU A 188 17.28 -5.28 -3.28
C GLU A 188 15.91 -5.72 -3.84
N PHE A 189 14.97 -6.03 -2.96
CA PHE A 189 13.62 -6.38 -3.39
C PHE A 189 12.85 -5.17 -3.96
N ALA A 190 13.08 -3.96 -3.44
CA ALA A 190 12.48 -2.75 -3.99
C ALA A 190 12.96 -2.47 -5.42
N GLU A 191 14.25 -2.59 -5.70
CA GLU A 191 14.84 -2.46 -7.04
C GLU A 191 14.30 -3.55 -8.00
N TYR A 192 14.21 -4.79 -7.54
CA TYR A 192 13.59 -5.87 -8.29
C TYR A 192 12.14 -5.55 -8.66
N CYS A 193 11.33 -5.11 -7.69
CA CYS A 193 9.92 -4.74 -7.94
C CYS A 193 9.79 -3.62 -8.98
N VAL A 194 10.58 -2.54 -8.85
CA VAL A 194 10.54 -1.42 -9.81
C VAL A 194 10.91 -1.91 -11.21
N ALA A 195 11.97 -2.69 -11.35
CA ALA A 195 12.40 -3.24 -12.64
C ALA A 195 11.30 -4.11 -13.27
N GLN A 196 10.66 -4.99 -12.49
CA GLN A 196 9.57 -5.84 -12.98
C GLN A 196 8.34 -5.02 -13.37
N ILE A 197 7.90 -4.08 -12.53
CA ILE A 197 6.70 -3.25 -12.77
C ILE A 197 6.89 -2.36 -14.00
N ARG A 198 8.09 -1.88 -14.26
CA ARG A 198 8.43 -1.07 -15.45
C ARG A 198 8.67 -1.90 -16.70
N SER A 199 8.76 -3.20 -16.58
CA SER A 199 8.88 -4.10 -17.73
C SER A 199 7.53 -4.29 -18.45
N SER A 200 7.60 -4.72 -19.71
CA SER A 200 6.42 -5.08 -20.50
C SER A 200 6.06 -6.57 -20.36
N ARG A 201 6.32 -7.19 -19.20
CA ARG A 201 5.97 -8.59 -18.94
C ARG A 201 4.45 -8.82 -19.07
N PRO A 202 4.01 -9.93 -19.66
CA PRO A 202 2.60 -10.28 -19.73
C PRO A 202 1.88 -10.27 -18.36
N LEU A 203 2.57 -10.68 -17.30
CA LEU A 203 2.06 -10.64 -15.93
C LEU A 203 1.72 -9.20 -15.49
N ILE A 204 2.58 -8.24 -15.80
CA ILE A 204 2.35 -6.83 -15.43
C ILE A 204 1.19 -6.24 -16.25
N GLU A 205 1.15 -6.54 -17.55
CA GLU A 205 0.02 -6.10 -18.40
C GLU A 205 -1.31 -6.72 -17.95
N PHE A 206 -1.28 -7.97 -17.47
CA PHE A 206 -2.43 -8.60 -16.85
C PHE A 206 -2.89 -7.82 -15.60
N PHE A 207 -1.99 -7.51 -14.67
CA PHE A 207 -2.30 -6.80 -13.44
C PHE A 207 -2.83 -5.38 -13.66
N LYS A 208 -2.47 -4.71 -14.75
CA LYS A 208 -3.04 -3.40 -15.13
C LYS A 208 -4.54 -3.46 -15.41
N ASN A 209 -5.09 -4.64 -15.66
CA ASN A 209 -6.48 -4.84 -16.06
C ASN A 209 -7.37 -5.43 -14.95
N ILE A 210 -6.83 -5.72 -13.77
CA ILE A 210 -7.60 -6.32 -12.67
C ILE A 210 -7.81 -5.33 -11.51
N VAL A 211 -8.79 -5.62 -10.66
CA VAL A 211 -9.10 -4.83 -9.47
C VAL A 211 -8.08 -5.07 -8.35
N CYS A 212 -7.76 -4.04 -7.58
CA CYS A 212 -6.85 -4.11 -6.41
C CYS A 212 -5.51 -4.77 -6.74
N SER A 213 -4.86 -4.32 -7.83
CA SER A 213 -3.53 -4.79 -8.23
C SER A 213 -2.44 -4.43 -7.20
N ASP A 214 -2.66 -3.39 -6.40
CA ASP A 214 -1.82 -2.98 -5.27
C ASP A 214 -1.72 -4.02 -4.15
N GLU A 215 -2.71 -4.91 -4.04
CA GLU A 215 -2.74 -6.03 -3.09
C GLU A 215 -2.24 -7.36 -3.69
N LYS A 216 -1.73 -7.33 -4.91
CA LYS A 216 -1.39 -8.55 -5.69
C LYS A 216 0.00 -8.49 -6.34
N VAL A 217 0.41 -7.34 -6.88
CA VAL A 217 1.65 -7.25 -7.66
C VAL A 217 2.88 -7.46 -6.79
N PHE A 218 3.07 -6.68 -5.72
CA PHE A 218 4.21 -6.84 -4.83
C PHE A 218 4.24 -8.22 -4.19
N GLN A 219 3.07 -8.76 -3.84
CA GLN A 219 2.92 -10.09 -3.24
C GLN A 219 3.31 -11.21 -4.20
N THR A 220 2.90 -11.11 -5.48
CA THR A 220 3.27 -12.09 -6.51
C THR A 220 4.76 -11.99 -6.84
N LEU A 221 5.29 -10.77 -6.98
CA LEU A 221 6.73 -10.55 -7.21
C LEU A 221 7.57 -11.04 -6.01
N TYR A 222 7.08 -10.91 -4.78
CA TYR A 222 7.75 -11.49 -3.61
C TYR A 222 7.82 -13.01 -3.69
N GLY A 223 6.76 -13.63 -4.21
CA GLY A 223 6.75 -15.05 -4.47
C GLY A 223 7.79 -15.51 -5.49
N GLU A 224 7.98 -14.76 -6.56
CA GLU A 224 9.03 -15.02 -7.54
C GLU A 224 10.44 -14.80 -6.96
N TYR A 225 10.61 -13.75 -6.14
CA TYR A 225 11.89 -13.34 -5.58
C TYR A 225 12.40 -14.29 -4.49
N SER A 226 11.58 -14.59 -3.48
CA SER A 226 12.00 -15.34 -2.28
C SER A 226 11.47 -16.75 -2.20
N ARG A 227 10.42 -17.09 -2.97
CA ARG A 227 9.63 -18.34 -2.87
C ARG A 227 8.94 -18.57 -1.53
N GLU A 228 9.10 -17.69 -0.56
CA GLU A 228 8.50 -17.79 0.76
C GLU A 228 7.03 -17.38 0.76
N ILE A 229 6.25 -17.96 1.65
CA ILE A 229 4.91 -17.51 2.02
C ILE A 229 5.05 -16.73 3.31
N SER A 230 4.59 -15.47 3.30
CA SER A 230 4.58 -14.61 4.48
C SER A 230 3.15 -14.26 4.87
N GLN A 231 2.82 -14.46 6.14
CA GLN A 231 1.54 -14.03 6.71
C GLN A 231 1.62 -12.61 7.29
N ASP A 232 2.84 -12.10 7.48
CA ASP A 232 3.10 -10.90 8.22
C ASP A 232 2.96 -9.66 7.33
N GLY A 233 2.07 -8.74 7.73
CA GLY A 233 2.02 -7.37 7.21
C GLY A 233 2.49 -6.39 8.27
N THR A 234 2.85 -5.18 7.88
CA THR A 234 3.28 -4.14 8.82
C THR A 234 2.12 -3.43 9.51
N THR A 235 0.93 -3.45 8.91
CA THR A 235 -0.19 -2.59 9.32
C THR A 235 -1.41 -3.40 9.76
N PHE A 236 -1.85 -3.18 10.98
CA PHE A 236 -3.11 -3.73 11.48
C PHE A 236 -4.30 -2.94 10.91
N THR A 237 -5.26 -3.67 10.35
CA THR A 237 -6.46 -3.08 9.73
C THR A 237 -7.71 -3.73 10.31
N LYS A 238 -8.65 -2.89 10.79
CA LYS A 238 -9.94 -3.35 11.33
C LYS A 238 -11.02 -3.24 10.27
N TRP A 239 -11.74 -4.35 10.06
CA TRP A 239 -12.89 -4.43 9.15
C TRP A 239 -14.17 -4.71 9.94
N ALA A 240 -15.23 -3.97 9.66
CA ALA A 240 -16.56 -4.15 10.27
C ALA A 240 -17.63 -4.50 9.23
N GLY A 241 -17.28 -5.38 8.27
CA GLY A 241 -18.20 -5.86 7.23
C GLY A 241 -18.50 -4.87 6.09
N GLY A 242 -17.95 -3.67 6.14
CA GLY A 242 -18.06 -2.66 5.07
C GLY A 242 -16.87 -2.68 4.09
N PRO A 243 -16.94 -1.88 3.01
CA PRO A 243 -15.87 -1.80 2.00
C PRO A 243 -14.63 -1.00 2.46
N HIS A 244 -14.67 -0.41 3.64
CA HIS A 244 -13.59 0.41 4.18
C HIS A 244 -13.27 0.02 5.62
N PRO A 245 -11.99 0.11 6.03
CA PRO A 245 -11.58 -0.05 7.42
C PRO A 245 -12.25 1.01 8.30
N VAL A 246 -12.52 0.63 9.56
CA VAL A 246 -13.15 1.48 10.57
C VAL A 246 -12.14 1.94 11.62
N PRO A 247 -12.40 3.07 12.33
CA PRO A 247 -11.56 3.53 13.44
C PRO A 247 -11.44 2.49 14.57
N PHE A 248 -10.40 2.62 15.38
CA PHE A 248 -10.11 1.76 16.54
C PHE A 248 -10.53 2.41 17.86
N SER A 249 -10.90 1.56 18.82
CA SER A 249 -10.81 1.88 20.24
C SER A 249 -9.42 1.59 20.79
N ARG A 250 -9.06 2.17 21.95
CA ARG A 250 -7.77 1.87 22.63
C ARG A 250 -7.62 0.39 22.97
N ASP A 251 -8.70 -0.27 23.42
CA ASP A 251 -8.67 -1.69 23.77
C ASP A 251 -8.36 -2.58 22.57
N GLU A 252 -8.86 -2.20 21.39
CA GLU A 252 -8.58 -2.91 20.14
C GLU A 252 -7.13 -2.73 19.68
N ILE A 253 -6.56 -1.53 19.87
CA ILE A 253 -5.14 -1.28 19.61
C ILE A 253 -4.29 -2.08 20.60
N THR A 254 -4.63 -2.08 21.89
CA THR A 254 -3.94 -2.87 22.91
C THR A 254 -3.98 -4.36 22.57
N SER A 255 -5.13 -4.87 22.10
CA SER A 255 -5.24 -6.25 21.60
C SER A 255 -4.38 -6.51 20.37
N ALA A 256 -4.24 -5.53 19.47
CA ALA A 256 -3.35 -5.64 18.30
C ALA A 256 -1.87 -5.70 18.73
N LEU A 257 -1.49 -4.93 19.75
CA LEU A 257 -0.13 -4.95 20.33
C LEU A 257 0.24 -6.33 20.91
N THR A 258 -0.70 -7.05 21.51
CA THR A 258 -0.46 -8.40 22.03
C THR A 258 -0.12 -9.42 20.94
N LYS A 259 -0.54 -9.19 19.69
CA LYS A 259 -0.19 -10.03 18.52
C LYS A 259 1.23 -9.82 18.02
N ASN A 260 1.91 -8.82 18.51
CA ASN A 260 3.36 -8.56 18.51
C ASN A 260 4.07 -8.54 17.13
N HIS A 261 3.37 -8.36 16.00
CA HIS A 261 4.02 -8.27 14.68
C HIS A 261 3.70 -6.97 13.92
N PHE A 262 2.61 -6.26 14.25
CA PHE A 262 2.26 -5.01 13.60
C PHE A 262 3.10 -3.84 14.11
N TRP A 263 3.43 -2.92 13.22
CA TRP A 263 4.18 -1.69 13.51
C TRP A 263 3.24 -0.48 13.51
N PHE A 264 2.25 -0.54 12.64
CA PHE A 264 1.27 0.51 12.38
C PHE A 264 -0.15 -0.05 12.48
N ALA A 265 -1.12 0.83 12.58
CA ALA A 265 -2.53 0.51 12.40
C ALA A 265 -3.23 1.55 11.53
N ARG A 266 -4.41 1.20 11.02
CA ARG A 266 -5.27 2.06 10.20
C ARG A 266 -6.74 1.71 10.34
N LYS A 267 -7.67 2.70 10.33
CA LYS A 267 -7.44 4.11 10.02
C LYS A 267 -7.53 4.95 11.28
N PHE A 268 -6.72 5.98 11.33
CA PHE A 268 -6.85 7.06 12.30
C PHE A 268 -7.37 8.33 11.62
N SER A 269 -7.88 9.26 12.42
CA SER A 269 -8.31 10.58 11.99
C SER A 269 -7.74 11.64 12.92
N SER A 270 -7.44 12.81 12.37
CA SER A 270 -7.02 13.97 13.16
C SER A 270 -8.04 14.41 14.21
N SER A 271 -9.30 14.00 14.06
CA SER A 271 -10.38 14.25 15.04
C SER A 271 -10.25 13.39 16.30
N ASP A 272 -9.51 12.29 16.29
CA ASP A 272 -9.29 11.42 17.47
C ASP A 272 -7.97 11.75 18.17
N ALA A 273 -7.85 13.00 18.61
CA ALA A 273 -6.64 13.49 19.30
C ALA A 273 -6.30 12.65 20.55
N ALA A 274 -7.28 12.23 21.33
CA ALA A 274 -7.06 11.49 22.56
C ALA A 274 -6.39 10.13 22.36
N THR A 275 -6.77 9.39 21.31
CA THR A 275 -6.11 8.12 20.96
C THR A 275 -4.71 8.36 20.42
N LEU A 276 -4.54 9.37 19.58
CA LEU A 276 -3.26 9.71 18.99
C LEU A 276 -2.27 10.22 20.04
N ASP A 277 -2.71 11.07 21.01
CA ASP A 277 -1.89 11.55 22.11
C ASP A 277 -1.39 10.39 23.00
N TRP A 278 -2.25 9.41 23.22
CA TRP A 278 -1.85 8.20 23.93
C TRP A 278 -0.80 7.39 23.14
N LEU A 279 -0.98 7.22 21.82
CA LEU A 279 0.01 6.52 20.98
C LEU A 279 1.36 7.24 20.94
N ASP A 280 1.38 8.56 21.05
CA ASP A 280 2.62 9.34 21.13
C ASP A 280 3.40 9.13 22.43
N THR A 281 2.78 8.53 23.45
CA THR A 281 3.46 8.16 24.71
C THR A 281 4.14 6.79 24.67
N LEU A 282 3.92 6.00 23.61
CA LEU A 282 4.58 4.71 23.39
C LEU A 282 5.97 4.91 22.79
#